data_933a1ceddd6041c3acb4b2c2e0bffbe9
#
_entry.id   933a1ceddd6041c3acb4b2c2e0bffbe9
#
_cell.length_a   1.000
_cell.length_b   1.000
_cell.length_c   1.000
_cell.angle_alpha   90.00
_cell.angle_beta   90.00
_cell.angle_gamma   90.00
#
_symmetry.space_group_name_H-M   'P 1'
#
loop_
_entity.id
_entity.type
_entity.pdbx_description
1 polymer ?
#
loop_
_entity_poly.entity_id
_entity_poly.type
_entity_poly.pdbx_seq_one_letter_code
_entity_poly.pdbx_strand_id
1 'polypeptide(L)' 'MNVAITPSRPAAAFELRFTSLLVEGRAMAFPCDSAGRVDLDELSERARSNFFYARAVVGREFACPCVQATRLFH' A
#
# COMPACT_ATOMS: atom_id res chain seq x y z
N MET A 1 -5.07 1.37 26.53
CA MET A 1 -4.93 1.20 26.05
C MET A 1 -4.73 1.16 25.46
N ASN A 2 -4.72 1.06 25.10
CA ASN A 2 -4.54 0.98 24.41
C ASN A 2 -4.08 0.82 23.91
N VAL A 3 -3.95 0.62 23.93
CA VAL A 3 -3.47 0.45 23.32
C VAL A 3 -3.01 0.23 22.75
N ALA A 4 -3.01 0.18 22.81
CA ALA A 4 -2.74 0.11 22.16
C ALA A 4 -2.41 -0.32 21.65
N ILE A 5 -2.91 -0.46 21.65
CA ILE A 5 -2.44 -0.94 20.94
C ILE A 5 -1.56 -0.52 20.19
N THR A 6 -0.73 -0.37 20.61
CA THR A 6 0.28 0.05 19.82
C THR A 6 0.81 -1.08 19.10
N PRO A 7 0.80 -1.06 17.84
CA PRO A 7 1.40 -2.14 17.10
C PRO A 7 2.85 -2.20 17.44
N SER A 8 3.43 -3.34 17.27
CA SER A 8 4.82 -3.51 17.56
C SER A 8 5.68 -2.58 16.74
N ARG A 9 5.12 -2.04 15.69
CA ARG A 9 5.79 -1.00 14.93
C ARG A 9 4.79 0.10 14.70
N PRO A 10 5.24 1.30 14.51
CA PRO A 10 4.32 2.39 14.27
C PRO A 10 3.57 2.15 12.97
N ALA A 11 2.47 2.81 12.82
CA ALA A 11 1.73 2.76 11.58
C ALA A 11 2.69 3.11 10.46
N ALA A 12 2.49 2.50 9.33
CA ALA A 12 3.37 2.74 8.20
C ALA A 12 3.35 4.20 7.84
N ALA A 13 4.53 4.77 7.66
CA ALA A 13 4.66 6.16 7.27
C ALA A 13 4.65 6.34 5.78
N PHE A 14 4.68 5.24 5.03
CA PHE A 14 4.74 5.29 3.57
C PHE A 14 3.74 4.32 2.98
N GLU A 15 3.35 4.59 1.76
CA GLU A 15 2.50 3.66 1.03
C GLU A 15 3.05 3.47 -0.36
N LEU A 16 2.87 2.27 -0.89
CA LEU A 16 3.21 1.94 -2.25
C LEU A 16 1.94 2.09 -3.05
N ARG A 17 1.93 3.02 -4.00
CA ARG A 17 0.73 3.42 -4.69
C ARG A 17 0.78 3.00 -6.14
N PHE A 18 -0.25 2.26 -6.56
CA PHE A 18 -0.40 1.82 -7.94
C PHE A 18 -1.53 2.63 -8.55
N THR A 19 -1.20 3.50 -9.48
CA THR A 19 -2.21 4.35 -10.10
C THR A 19 -2.80 3.65 -11.32
N SER A 20 -4.10 3.67 -11.44
CA SER A 20 -4.78 3.00 -12.53
C SER A 20 -4.47 3.67 -13.86
N LEU A 21 -4.23 2.87 -14.88
CA LEU A 21 -4.06 3.35 -16.25
C LEU A 21 -5.40 3.34 -16.98
N LEU A 22 -6.40 2.71 -16.41
CA LEU A 22 -7.68 2.52 -17.08
C LEU A 22 -8.77 3.43 -16.55
N VAL A 23 -8.72 3.75 -15.26
CA VAL A 23 -9.75 4.55 -14.63
C VAL A 23 -9.10 5.73 -13.96
N GLU A 24 -9.32 6.90 -14.50
CA GLU A 24 -8.71 8.10 -13.98
C GLU A 24 -9.14 8.31 -12.53
N GLY A 25 -8.21 8.69 -11.69
CA GLY A 25 -8.50 8.95 -10.29
C GLY A 25 -8.52 7.73 -9.40
N ARG A 26 -8.37 6.54 -9.95
CA ARG A 26 -8.37 5.32 -9.15
C ARG A 26 -6.94 4.86 -8.90
N ALA A 27 -6.72 4.34 -7.70
CA ALA A 27 -5.42 3.82 -7.34
C ALA A 27 -5.58 2.81 -6.24
N MET A 28 -4.59 1.93 -6.08
CA MET A 28 -4.49 1.05 -4.94
C MET A 28 -3.24 1.42 -4.18
N ALA A 29 -3.32 1.39 -2.86
CA ALA A 29 -2.19 1.75 -2.03
C ALA A 29 -2.04 0.72 -0.92
N PHE A 30 -0.79 0.41 -0.58
CA PHE A 30 -0.48 -0.58 0.43
C PHE A 30 0.60 -0.01 1.36
N PRO A 31 0.50 -0.23 2.67
CA PRO A 31 1.53 0.28 3.58
C PRO A 31 2.88 -0.35 3.25
N CYS A 32 3.91 0.44 3.29
CA CYS A 32 5.25 -0.04 2.98
C CYS A 32 6.28 0.76 3.76
N ASP A 33 7.54 0.34 3.67
CA ASP A 33 8.64 1.09 4.26
C ASP A 33 9.15 2.11 3.24
N SER A 34 10.14 2.88 3.62
CA SER A 34 10.64 3.93 2.76
C SER A 34 11.29 3.40 1.49
N ALA A 35 11.65 2.13 1.48
CA ALA A 35 12.21 1.50 0.30
C ALA A 35 11.15 0.88 -0.59
N GLY A 36 9.89 0.96 -0.19
CA GLY A 36 8.81 0.42 -0.99
C GLY A 36 8.49 -1.04 -0.72
N ARG A 37 9.03 -1.59 0.36
CA ARG A 37 8.76 -2.98 0.68
C ARG A 37 7.48 -3.10 1.49
N VAL A 38 6.57 -3.91 1.00
CA VAL A 38 5.30 -4.15 1.65
C VAL A 38 5.44 -5.39 2.53
N ASP A 39 5.04 -5.26 3.79
CA ASP A 39 5.09 -6.40 4.71
C ASP A 39 3.81 -7.18 4.54
N LEU A 40 3.90 -8.31 3.86
CA LEU A 40 2.72 -9.10 3.54
C LEU A 40 2.01 -9.63 4.77
N ASP A 41 2.75 -9.83 5.85
CA ASP A 41 2.15 -10.35 7.08
C ASP A 41 1.27 -9.31 7.75
N GLU A 42 1.44 -8.04 7.40
CA GLU A 42 0.63 -6.98 7.96
C GLU A 42 -0.64 -6.75 7.17
N LEU A 43 -0.79 -7.40 6.04
CA LEU A 43 -1.96 -7.22 5.19
C LEU A 43 -3.01 -8.27 5.51
N SER A 44 -4.28 -7.88 5.39
CA SER A 44 -5.35 -8.85 5.44
C SER A 44 -5.21 -9.76 4.23
N GLU A 45 -5.91 -10.88 4.26
CA GLU A 45 -5.87 -11.80 3.14
C GLU A 45 -6.34 -11.13 1.87
N ARG A 46 -7.38 -10.32 1.97
CA ARG A 46 -7.92 -9.62 0.81
C ARG A 46 -6.91 -8.62 0.27
N ALA A 47 -6.29 -7.86 1.16
CA ALA A 47 -5.31 -6.86 0.73
C ALA A 47 -4.10 -7.52 0.09
N ARG A 48 -3.71 -8.68 0.61
CA ARG A 48 -2.58 -9.42 0.05
C ARG A 48 -2.89 -9.88 -1.36
N SER A 49 -4.11 -10.37 -1.58
CA SER A 49 -4.52 -10.78 -2.93
C SER A 49 -4.54 -9.59 -3.87
N ASN A 50 -5.03 -8.46 -3.39
CA ASN A 50 -5.07 -7.24 -4.20
C ASN A 50 -3.67 -6.78 -4.55
N PHE A 51 -2.74 -6.90 -3.61
CA PHE A 51 -1.36 -6.51 -3.84
C PHE A 51 -0.72 -7.35 -4.95
N PHE A 52 -0.92 -8.67 -4.88
CA PHE A 52 -0.36 -9.54 -5.91
C PHE A 52 -1.01 -9.28 -7.26
N TYR A 53 -2.29 -8.99 -7.27
CA TYR A 53 -2.96 -8.64 -8.52
C TYR A 53 -2.37 -7.37 -9.11
N ALA A 54 -2.23 -6.33 -8.27
CA ALA A 54 -1.72 -5.06 -8.77
C ALA A 54 -0.33 -5.23 -9.36
N ARG A 55 0.53 -6.01 -8.71
CA ARG A 55 1.87 -6.25 -9.22
C ARG A 55 1.83 -6.98 -10.56
N ALA A 56 0.91 -7.90 -10.69
CA ALA A 56 0.87 -8.72 -11.90
C ALA A 56 0.43 -7.93 -13.13
N VAL A 57 -0.31 -6.84 -12.93
CA VAL A 57 -0.84 -6.09 -14.05
C VAL A 57 -0.20 -4.72 -14.23
N VAL A 58 0.98 -4.53 -13.64
CA VAL A 58 1.74 -3.30 -13.85
C VAL A 58 2.08 -3.20 -15.35
N GLY A 59 1.85 -2.02 -15.89
CA GLY A 59 2.07 -1.79 -17.31
C GLY A 59 0.86 -2.06 -18.16
N ARG A 60 -0.16 -2.71 -17.59
CA ARG A 60 -1.38 -3.03 -18.34
C ARG A 60 -2.58 -2.33 -17.72
N GLU A 61 -2.78 -2.49 -16.43
CA GLU A 61 -3.90 -1.86 -15.73
C GLU A 61 -3.43 -0.82 -14.74
N PHE A 62 -2.21 -0.97 -14.23
CA PHE A 62 -1.65 -0.03 -13.28
C PHE A 62 -0.29 0.43 -13.76
N ALA A 63 0.02 1.69 -13.47
CA ALA A 63 1.36 2.21 -13.70
C ALA A 63 2.32 1.59 -12.69
N CYS A 64 3.61 1.72 -12.93
CA CYS A 64 4.61 1.30 -11.98
C CYS A 64 4.32 1.99 -10.65
N PRO A 65 4.39 1.26 -9.54
CA PRO A 65 4.06 1.87 -8.26
C PRO A 65 5.13 2.87 -7.82
N CYS A 66 4.72 3.79 -6.97
CA CYS A 66 5.67 4.70 -6.37
C CYS A 66 5.42 4.77 -4.88
N VAL A 67 6.47 5.13 -4.16
CA VAL A 67 6.41 5.25 -2.71
C VAL A 67 6.05 6.68 -2.38
N GLN A 68 5.06 6.86 -1.51
CA GLN A 68 4.62 8.18 -1.10
C GLN A 68 4.48 8.19 0.41
N ALA A 69 4.69 9.36 1.00
CA ALA A 69 4.44 9.50 2.42
C ALA A 69 2.94 9.42 2.66
N THR A 70 2.58 8.70 3.70
CA THR A 70 1.18 8.55 4.06
C THR A 70 0.75 9.79 4.81
N ARG A 71 -0.38 10.36 4.39
CA ARG A 71 -0.88 11.49 5.09
C ARG A 71 -1.87 11.04 6.09
N LEU A 72 -1.51 11.04 7.32
CA LEU A 72 -2.35 10.48 8.34
C LEU A 72 -3.23 11.50 9.00
N PHE A 73 -2.92 12.70 8.80
CA PHE A 73 -3.70 13.70 9.39
C PHE A 73 -3.17 14.95 9.03
N HIS A 74 -3.73 15.54 9.52
CA HIS A 74 -3.29 16.59 9.35
C HIS A 74 -3.72 17.37 9.97
#